data_e2a62b57aebd0e15b81aec74689546fb
#
_entry.id   e2a62b57aebd0e15b81aec74689546fb
#
_cell.length_a   1.000
_cell.length_b   1.000
_cell.length_c   1.000
_cell.angle_alpha   90.00
_cell.angle_beta   90.00
_cell.angle_gamma   90.00
#
_symmetry.space_group_name_H-M   'P 1'
#
loop_
_entity.id
_entity.type
_entity.pdbx_description
1 polymer ?
#
loop_
_entity_poly.entity_id
_entity_poly.type
_entity_poly.pdbx_seq_one_letter_code
_entity_poly.pdbx_strand_id
1 'polypeptide(L)'
;GFQADSYIRKKNYCLWGNALYRNGRVKNLKWNETSDWELLYPYLLADSVGGDLSKEIYSFTGGYAARYESITWGGNFSYEASVAYRGIDPRPKNTTSDLSLSLGLSIPVSSSYLFDISVSGRKYKQTNGIKFYSELGVSKVYHLTGLGMHYNRFAGNNYCGGSLGVHTSRSGGFVGNVAYRYFSCEKIISSLNELPMARIGRHTFAGELLYRKSLSGIESWGIKLTGNYELKLGTENIFGDAANQIYPKIGEAEQYSSHAYRLSLSGFYEAVRRKGWNYSVQPRVNYGRVKAEYVYPLREMSVREVTPEVALSVSRMSKDWFLRLEIGGNYAMTFDSRLFHTPSSIDDAALLSAWCYNYKNLSSDYVGYYAVFTCSRQVGKKYLLQLDLKGGQYRYNTDIVATDVCAGLSFLF
;
A
#
# COMPACT_ATOMS: atom_id res chain seq x y z
N GLY A 1 14.86 -10.87 -0.67
CA GLY A 1 14.31 -10.96 0.70
C GLY A 1 14.35 -12.37 1.24
N PHE A 2 14.22 -12.47 2.55
CA PHE A 2 14.17 -13.75 3.27
C PHE A 2 12.90 -13.78 4.13
N GLN A 3 12.24 -14.92 4.18
CA GLN A 3 11.04 -15.12 4.97
C GLN A 3 11.09 -16.46 5.70
N ALA A 4 10.61 -16.49 6.94
CA ALA A 4 10.40 -17.67 7.72
C ALA A 4 8.97 -17.71 8.24
N ASP A 5 8.28 -18.81 8.02
CA ASP A 5 6.90 -19.02 8.42
C ASP A 5 6.80 -20.22 9.35
N SER A 6 6.00 -20.09 10.39
CA SER A 6 5.70 -21.15 11.34
C SER A 6 4.20 -21.30 11.51
N TYR A 7 3.73 -22.55 11.53
CA TYR A 7 2.33 -22.86 11.74
C TYR A 7 2.16 -24.11 12.59
N ILE A 8 1.47 -23.97 13.72
CA ILE A 8 1.15 -25.04 14.64
C ILE A 8 -0.37 -25.17 14.75
N ARG A 9 -0.89 -26.35 14.40
CA ARG A 9 -2.32 -26.65 14.56
C ARG A 9 -2.50 -27.79 15.54
N LYS A 10 -3.36 -27.56 16.51
CA LYS A 10 -3.87 -28.55 17.48
C LYS A 10 -5.38 -28.70 17.32
N LYS A 11 -5.98 -29.63 18.06
CA LYS A 11 -7.42 -29.92 17.97
C LYS A 11 -8.31 -28.68 18.14
N ASN A 12 -8.00 -27.81 19.09
CA ASN A 12 -8.84 -26.69 19.50
C ASN A 12 -8.19 -25.33 19.26
N TYR A 13 -6.95 -25.26 18.80
CA TYR A 13 -6.28 -23.98 18.56
C TYR A 13 -5.24 -24.07 17.43
N CYS A 14 -4.90 -22.92 16.88
CA CYS A 14 -3.77 -22.77 15.98
C CYS A 14 -2.93 -21.54 16.35
N LEU A 15 -1.64 -21.63 16.10
CA LEU A 15 -0.65 -20.58 16.23
C LEU A 15 0.04 -20.41 14.87
N TRP A 16 0.32 -19.20 14.50
CA TRP A 16 1.12 -18.89 13.32
C TRP A 16 2.06 -17.74 13.58
N GLY A 17 3.16 -17.73 12.85
CA GLY A 17 4.12 -16.63 12.91
C GLY A 17 4.85 -16.51 11.59
N ASN A 18 5.26 -15.29 11.27
CA ASN A 18 6.05 -14.96 10.10
C ASN A 18 7.11 -13.93 10.50
N ALA A 19 8.32 -14.13 9.98
CA ALA A 19 9.39 -13.14 10.04
C ALA A 19 9.88 -12.89 8.61
N LEU A 20 9.93 -11.62 8.20
CA LEU A 20 10.32 -11.20 6.86
C LEU A 20 11.45 -10.16 6.95
N TYR A 21 12.50 -10.36 6.16
CA TYR A 21 13.47 -9.33 5.80
C TYR A 21 13.41 -9.07 4.32
N ARG A 22 13.29 -7.80 3.95
CA ARG A 22 13.32 -7.36 2.55
C ARG A 22 14.23 -6.15 2.39
N ASN A 23 15.07 -6.21 1.37
CA ASN A 23 15.89 -5.08 0.94
C ASN A 23 15.54 -4.75 -0.50
N GLY A 24 15.47 -3.48 -0.81
CA GLY A 24 15.15 -3.01 -2.16
C GLY A 24 15.72 -1.63 -2.43
N ARG A 25 15.75 -1.25 -3.69
CA ARG A 25 16.20 0.06 -4.14
C ARG A 25 15.29 0.58 -5.24
N VAL A 26 14.81 1.81 -5.08
CA VAL A 26 14.08 2.55 -6.10
C VAL A 26 15.07 3.50 -6.76
N LYS A 27 15.23 3.38 -8.06
CA LYS A 27 16.16 4.22 -8.83
C LYS A 27 15.49 5.49 -9.33
N ASN A 28 16.28 6.57 -9.43
CA ASN A 28 15.86 7.85 -10.02
C ASN A 28 14.61 8.46 -9.37
N LEU A 29 14.43 8.26 -8.05
CA LEU A 29 13.31 8.86 -7.32
C LEU A 29 13.51 10.36 -7.17
N LYS A 30 12.57 11.16 -7.64
CA LYS A 30 12.54 12.62 -7.51
C LYS A 30 11.25 13.05 -6.79
N TRP A 31 11.28 14.21 -6.17
CA TRP A 31 10.14 14.84 -5.53
C TRP A 31 9.49 14.00 -4.41
N ASN A 32 10.24 13.08 -3.85
CA ASN A 32 9.82 12.32 -2.68
C ASN A 32 11.03 11.89 -1.84
N GLU A 33 11.07 12.32 -0.59
CA GLU A 33 12.04 11.92 0.42
C GLU A 33 11.40 11.18 1.59
N THR A 34 10.09 10.90 1.50
CA THR A 34 9.30 10.32 2.59
C THR A 34 9.01 8.85 2.27
N SER A 35 9.21 7.95 3.25
CA SER A 35 8.67 6.59 3.18
C SER A 35 7.14 6.63 3.24
N ASP A 36 6.50 5.53 2.77
CA ASP A 36 5.05 5.34 2.86
C ASP A 36 4.24 6.52 2.26
N TRP A 37 4.68 6.93 1.06
CA TRP A 37 4.15 8.06 0.32
C TRP A 37 2.62 8.06 0.23
N GLU A 38 2.01 6.95 -0.15
CA GLU A 38 0.54 6.86 -0.28
C GLU A 38 -0.20 7.09 1.03
N LEU A 39 0.42 6.68 2.16
CA LEU A 39 -0.16 6.83 3.49
C LEU A 39 -0.14 8.28 3.94
N LEU A 40 0.96 9.00 3.67
CA LEU A 40 1.26 10.32 4.22
C LEU A 40 0.97 11.48 3.28
N TYR A 41 0.72 11.22 1.97
CA TYR A 41 0.30 12.26 1.04
C TYR A 41 -1.02 12.92 1.50
N PRO A 42 -1.13 14.26 1.52
CA PRO A 42 -0.33 15.24 0.78
C PRO A 42 0.92 15.81 1.52
N TYR A 43 1.09 15.56 2.81
CA TYR A 43 2.08 16.22 3.65
C TYR A 43 3.43 15.53 3.65
N LEU A 44 4.13 15.60 2.54
CA LEU A 44 5.42 14.94 2.31
C LEU A 44 6.61 15.87 2.48
N LEU A 45 7.80 15.27 2.47
CA LEU A 45 9.06 15.95 2.31
C LEU A 45 9.64 15.59 0.93
N ALA A 46 10.16 16.58 0.20
CA ALA A 46 10.62 16.41 -1.16
C ALA A 46 11.81 17.32 -1.50
N ASP A 47 12.59 16.91 -2.49
CA ASP A 47 13.63 17.72 -3.15
C ASP A 47 13.60 17.50 -4.67
N SER A 48 14.21 18.42 -5.41
CA SER A 48 14.31 18.34 -6.86
C SER A 48 15.53 17.55 -7.35
N VAL A 49 16.51 17.30 -6.50
CA VAL A 49 17.75 16.60 -6.86
C VAL A 49 17.44 15.13 -7.14
N GLY A 50 16.73 14.49 -6.21
CA GLY A 50 16.36 13.08 -6.32
C GLY A 50 17.56 12.15 -6.18
N GLY A 51 17.40 10.93 -6.66
CA GLY A 51 18.41 9.88 -6.66
C GLY A 51 17.84 8.52 -6.28
N ASP A 52 18.73 7.59 -6.00
CA ASP A 52 18.37 6.23 -5.66
C ASP A 52 18.07 6.09 -4.16
N LEU A 53 16.88 5.65 -3.82
CA LEU A 53 16.44 5.40 -2.45
C LEU A 53 16.54 3.91 -2.13
N SER A 54 17.40 3.55 -1.17
CA SER A 54 17.48 2.19 -0.63
C SER A 54 16.50 2.03 0.53
N LYS A 55 15.80 0.90 0.62
CA LYS A 55 14.86 0.60 1.70
C LYS A 55 15.10 -0.80 2.24
N GLU A 56 15.20 -0.91 3.56
CA GLU A 56 15.26 -2.16 4.31
C GLU A 56 14.02 -2.29 5.18
N ILE A 57 13.41 -3.46 5.19
CA ILE A 57 12.16 -3.75 5.91
C ILE A 57 12.35 -5.01 6.73
N TYR A 58 11.98 -4.93 7.99
CA TYR A 58 11.89 -6.03 8.96
C TYR A 58 10.44 -6.13 9.42
N SER A 59 9.80 -7.27 9.19
CA SER A 59 8.41 -7.48 9.58
C SER A 59 8.27 -8.76 10.39
N PHE A 60 7.48 -8.69 11.44
CA PHE A 60 7.12 -9.79 12.32
C PHE A 60 5.60 -9.83 12.46
N THR A 61 5.00 -10.96 12.16
CA THR A 61 3.58 -11.18 12.40
C THR A 61 3.38 -12.43 13.23
N GLY A 62 2.37 -12.44 14.05
CA GLY A 62 2.00 -13.62 14.80
C GLY A 62 0.54 -13.59 15.17
N GLY A 63 -0.05 -14.76 15.34
CA GLY A 63 -1.44 -14.86 15.69
C GLY A 63 -1.79 -16.17 16.38
N TYR A 64 -2.88 -16.11 17.10
CA TYR A 64 -3.49 -17.22 17.81
C TYR A 64 -4.97 -17.24 17.51
N ALA A 65 -5.52 -18.42 17.25
CA ALA A 65 -6.95 -18.64 17.19
C ALA A 65 -7.32 -19.91 17.92
N ALA A 66 -8.40 -19.86 18.69
CA ALA A 66 -8.92 -20.99 19.44
C ALA A 66 -10.40 -21.15 19.19
N ARG A 67 -10.84 -22.40 19.19
CA ARG A 67 -12.24 -22.79 19.10
C ARG A 67 -12.71 -23.24 20.49
N TYR A 68 -13.78 -22.61 20.94
CA TYR A 68 -14.54 -23.02 22.11
C TYR A 68 -15.97 -23.33 21.68
N GLU A 69 -16.39 -24.59 21.81
CA GLU A 69 -17.64 -25.10 21.28
C GLU A 69 -17.80 -24.80 19.77
N SER A 70 -18.75 -23.94 19.42
CA SER A 70 -19.05 -23.54 18.06
C SER A 70 -18.36 -22.22 17.65
N ILE A 71 -17.90 -21.43 18.62
CA ILE A 71 -17.31 -20.10 18.38
C ILE A 71 -15.80 -20.22 18.25
N THR A 72 -15.24 -19.53 17.25
CA THR A 72 -13.79 -19.36 17.14
C THR A 72 -13.45 -17.90 17.44
N TRP A 73 -12.50 -17.70 18.34
CA TRP A 73 -11.94 -16.38 18.60
C TRP A 73 -10.44 -16.36 18.33
N GLY A 74 -9.91 -15.20 18.05
CA GLY A 74 -8.50 -15.09 17.76
C GLY A 74 -8.01 -13.66 17.75
N GLY A 75 -6.69 -13.54 17.71
CA GLY A 75 -6.02 -12.28 17.58
C GLY A 75 -4.72 -12.43 16.80
N ASN A 76 -4.31 -11.36 16.18
CA ASN A 76 -3.00 -11.28 15.56
C ASN A 76 -2.34 -9.93 15.86
N PHE A 77 -1.02 -9.92 15.82
CA PHE A 77 -0.22 -8.73 15.81
C PHE A 77 0.65 -8.71 14.55
N SER A 78 0.98 -7.51 14.09
CA SER A 78 1.97 -7.27 13.05
C SER A 78 2.82 -6.08 13.44
N TYR A 79 4.13 -6.23 13.34
CA TYR A 79 5.08 -5.15 13.56
C TYR A 79 6.00 -5.05 12.34
N GLU A 80 6.09 -3.87 11.76
CA GLU A 80 7.03 -3.56 10.69
C GLU A 80 7.93 -2.40 11.10
N ALA A 81 9.23 -2.61 10.99
CA ALA A 81 10.24 -1.57 11.07
C ALA A 81 10.91 -1.41 9.72
N SER A 82 11.11 -0.18 9.26
CA SER A 82 11.86 0.05 8.03
C SER A 82 12.81 1.24 8.13
N VAL A 83 13.88 1.18 7.34
CA VAL A 83 14.80 2.29 7.14
C VAL A 83 14.91 2.53 5.65
N ALA A 84 14.68 3.79 5.22
CA ALA A 84 14.89 4.20 3.84
C ALA A 84 15.87 5.38 3.80
N TYR A 85 16.86 5.33 2.92
CA TYR A 85 17.91 6.33 2.86
C TYR A 85 18.47 6.53 1.46
N ARG A 86 19.04 7.73 1.25
CA ARG A 86 19.76 8.11 0.03
C ARG A 86 21.18 8.61 0.39
N GLY A 87 22.16 8.28 -0.44
CA GLY A 87 23.56 8.64 -0.23
C GLY A 87 24.00 9.96 -0.86
N ILE A 88 23.13 10.66 -1.59
CA ILE A 88 23.39 11.94 -2.29
C ILE A 88 22.62 13.05 -1.57
N ASP A 89 23.22 14.25 -1.45
CA ASP A 89 22.60 15.40 -0.81
C ASP A 89 21.38 15.93 -1.60
N PRO A 90 20.31 16.31 -0.90
CA PRO A 90 20.08 16.09 0.52
C PRO A 90 20.00 14.60 0.83
N ARG A 91 20.51 14.17 1.98
CA ARG A 91 20.52 12.75 2.38
C ARG A 91 19.36 12.46 3.32
N PRO A 92 18.18 12.13 2.81
CA PRO A 92 17.08 11.71 3.65
C PRO A 92 17.39 10.37 4.32
N LYS A 93 17.01 10.26 5.57
CA LYS A 93 16.95 9.00 6.31
C LYS A 93 15.60 8.90 7.02
N ASN A 94 14.79 8.01 6.55
CA ASN A 94 13.48 7.70 7.12
C ASN A 94 13.58 6.45 7.98
N THR A 95 13.05 6.51 9.19
CA THR A 95 12.88 5.34 10.06
C THR A 95 11.42 5.22 10.39
N THR A 96 10.80 4.09 10.07
CA THR A 96 9.38 3.83 10.35
C THR A 96 9.20 2.71 11.37
N SER A 97 8.15 2.83 12.16
CA SER A 97 7.65 1.82 13.09
C SER A 97 6.14 1.74 12.96
N ASP A 98 5.64 0.57 12.65
CA ASP A 98 4.24 0.30 12.37
C ASP A 98 3.79 -0.94 13.14
N LEU A 99 2.95 -0.77 14.14
CA LEU A 99 2.38 -1.82 14.97
C LEU A 99 0.88 -1.92 14.72
N SER A 100 0.40 -3.10 14.38
CA SER A 100 -1.03 -3.41 14.24
C SER A 100 -1.43 -4.56 15.14
N LEU A 101 -2.59 -4.44 15.76
CA LEU A 101 -3.25 -5.47 16.55
C LEU A 101 -4.65 -5.69 16.02
N SER A 102 -5.11 -6.93 15.96
CA SER A 102 -6.48 -7.26 15.59
C SER A 102 -7.04 -8.36 16.46
N LEU A 103 -8.32 -8.25 16.80
CA LEU A 103 -9.08 -9.27 17.53
C LEU A 103 -10.32 -9.62 16.71
N GLY A 104 -10.67 -10.90 16.65
CA GLY A 104 -11.79 -11.36 15.86
C GLY A 104 -12.55 -12.52 16.47
N LEU A 105 -13.81 -12.62 16.07
CA LEU A 105 -14.75 -13.69 16.41
C LEU A 105 -15.33 -14.26 15.13
N SER A 106 -15.48 -15.58 15.08
CA SER A 106 -16.17 -16.31 14.02
C SER A 106 -17.28 -17.15 14.63
N ILE A 107 -18.51 -16.91 14.18
CA ILE A 107 -19.73 -17.47 14.74
C ILE A 107 -20.46 -18.24 13.62
N PRO A 108 -20.75 -19.54 13.77
CA PRO A 108 -21.59 -20.27 12.83
C PRO A 108 -23.04 -19.80 12.95
N VAL A 109 -23.59 -19.26 11.85
CA VAL A 109 -24.99 -18.84 11.78
C VAL A 109 -25.88 -19.99 11.33
N SER A 110 -25.34 -20.89 10.52
CA SER A 110 -25.97 -22.14 10.11
C SER A 110 -24.91 -23.20 9.80
N SER A 111 -25.33 -24.40 9.42
CA SER A 111 -24.42 -25.49 9.00
C SER A 111 -23.51 -25.11 7.82
N SER A 112 -23.92 -24.12 7.02
CA SER A 112 -23.21 -23.72 5.79
C SER A 112 -22.65 -22.31 5.83
N TYR A 113 -22.92 -21.51 6.87
CA TYR A 113 -22.53 -20.09 6.92
C TYR A 113 -21.85 -19.73 8.23
N LEU A 114 -20.70 -19.07 8.11
CA LEU A 114 -19.97 -18.43 9.18
C LEU A 114 -20.11 -16.91 9.06
N PHE A 115 -20.28 -16.25 10.18
CA PHE A 115 -20.23 -14.80 10.30
C PHE A 115 -19.00 -14.43 11.12
N ASP A 116 -18.15 -13.57 10.57
CA ASP A 116 -16.93 -13.12 11.20
C ASP A 116 -17.03 -11.63 11.49
N ILE A 117 -16.53 -11.21 12.65
CA ILE A 117 -16.35 -9.81 13.03
C ILE A 117 -14.97 -9.62 13.60
N SER A 118 -14.29 -8.54 13.23
CA SER A 118 -12.99 -8.19 13.80
C SER A 118 -12.82 -6.70 14.00
N VAL A 119 -12.04 -6.35 15.01
CA VAL A 119 -11.62 -4.97 15.31
C VAL A 119 -10.11 -4.91 15.25
N SER A 120 -9.58 -3.85 14.65
CA SER A 120 -8.14 -3.64 14.51
C SER A 120 -7.73 -2.24 14.97
N GLY A 121 -6.55 -2.16 15.59
CA GLY A 121 -5.89 -0.92 15.95
C GLY A 121 -4.48 -0.89 15.37
N ARG A 122 -4.00 0.30 14.99
CA ARG A 122 -2.65 0.51 14.43
C ARG A 122 -2.02 1.74 15.07
N LYS A 123 -0.73 1.64 15.36
CA LYS A 123 0.12 2.77 15.76
C LYS A 123 1.24 2.92 14.74
N TYR A 124 1.33 4.10 14.14
CA TYR A 124 2.32 4.43 13.12
C TYR A 124 3.21 5.58 13.58
N LYS A 125 4.50 5.46 13.35
CA LYS A 125 5.47 6.53 13.57
C LYS A 125 6.52 6.51 12.46
N GLN A 126 6.87 7.69 11.93
CA GLN A 126 8.00 7.87 11.03
C GLN A 126 8.81 9.08 11.46
N THR A 127 10.11 8.94 11.49
CA THR A 127 11.08 10.04 11.61
C THR A 127 11.73 10.23 10.25
N ASN A 128 11.73 11.47 9.78
CA ASN A 128 12.31 11.86 8.51
C ASN A 128 13.40 12.90 8.78
N GLY A 129 14.66 12.46 8.79
CA GLY A 129 15.83 13.29 8.98
C GLY A 129 16.50 13.61 7.65
N ILE A 130 17.01 14.84 7.50
CA ILE A 130 17.80 15.26 6.34
C ILE A 130 19.18 15.74 6.81
N LYS A 131 20.21 15.35 6.08
CA LYS A 131 21.57 15.83 6.30
C LYS A 131 22.18 16.31 5.00
N PHE A 132 22.95 17.38 5.09
CA PHE A 132 23.77 17.92 4.00
C PHE A 132 25.23 17.74 4.36
N TYR A 133 26.03 17.28 3.41
CA TYR A 133 27.49 17.11 3.54
C TYR A 133 28.29 18.00 2.60
N SER A 134 27.59 18.59 1.59
CA SER A 134 28.23 19.57 0.71
C SER A 134 28.41 20.92 1.40
N GLU A 135 29.61 21.48 1.38
CA GLU A 135 29.90 22.83 1.85
C GLU A 135 29.61 23.90 0.78
N LEU A 136 29.37 23.50 -0.47
CA LEU A 136 29.22 24.40 -1.62
C LEU A 136 27.79 24.88 -1.87
N GLY A 137 26.88 24.52 -0.99
CA GLY A 137 25.45 24.92 -1.07
C GLY A 137 24.49 23.84 -0.62
N VAL A 138 23.32 24.27 -0.20
CA VAL A 138 22.25 23.42 0.30
C VAL A 138 21.13 23.44 -0.71
N SER A 139 20.75 22.28 -1.22
CA SER A 139 19.60 22.16 -2.12
C SER A 139 18.29 22.48 -1.37
N LYS A 140 17.32 23.02 -2.10
CA LYS A 140 16.03 23.37 -1.57
C LYS A 140 15.23 22.12 -1.19
N VAL A 141 14.66 22.14 0.01
CA VAL A 141 13.80 21.09 0.54
C VAL A 141 12.39 21.66 0.67
N TYR A 142 11.42 20.90 0.21
CA TYR A 142 10.01 21.29 0.15
C TYR A 142 9.19 20.45 1.11
N HIS A 143 8.41 21.10 1.97
CA HIS A 143 7.33 20.46 2.70
C HIS A 143 6.07 20.56 1.88
N LEU A 144 5.70 19.48 1.18
CA LEU A 144 4.51 19.45 0.34
C LEU A 144 3.24 19.48 1.21
N THR A 145 2.22 20.15 0.68
CA THR A 145 0.88 20.20 1.27
C THR A 145 -0.22 19.74 0.29
N GLY A 146 0.18 19.34 -0.92
CA GLY A 146 -0.69 18.75 -1.94
C GLY A 146 -0.78 19.57 -3.21
N LEU A 147 -0.97 18.89 -4.34
CA LEU A 147 -1.20 19.46 -5.66
C LEU A 147 -0.20 20.60 -6.04
N GLY A 148 1.10 20.38 -5.73
CA GLY A 148 2.14 21.37 -6.00
C GLY A 148 2.25 22.52 -4.99
N MET A 149 1.45 22.52 -3.93
CA MET A 149 1.59 23.46 -2.82
C MET A 149 2.66 23.01 -1.84
N HIS A 150 3.33 23.96 -1.20
CA HIS A 150 4.45 23.70 -0.30
C HIS A 150 4.80 24.88 0.59
N TYR A 151 5.64 24.62 1.60
CA TYR A 151 6.40 25.62 2.36
C TYR A 151 7.87 25.15 2.54
N ASN A 152 8.80 26.08 2.71
CA ASN A 152 10.25 25.84 2.55
C ASN A 152 11.05 26.22 3.81
N ARG A 153 10.66 25.84 5.00
CA ARG A 153 11.34 26.40 6.18
C ARG A 153 12.19 25.44 6.98
N PHE A 154 12.06 24.12 6.80
CA PHE A 154 12.60 23.18 7.79
C PHE A 154 13.21 21.95 7.12
N ALA A 155 14.23 21.39 7.76
CA ALA A 155 15.05 20.32 7.21
C ALA A 155 14.65 18.90 7.64
N GLY A 156 13.62 18.72 8.44
CA GLY A 156 13.19 17.42 8.88
C GLY A 156 11.84 17.44 9.61
N ASN A 157 11.19 16.30 9.70
CA ASN A 157 9.91 16.16 10.37
C ASN A 157 9.68 14.74 10.89
N ASN A 158 8.73 14.62 11.81
CA ASN A 158 8.20 13.37 12.30
C ASN A 158 6.74 13.20 11.88
N TYR A 159 6.30 11.96 11.76
CA TYR A 159 4.90 11.59 11.62
C TYR A 159 4.51 10.70 12.78
N CYS A 160 3.35 10.96 13.39
CA CYS A 160 2.80 10.16 14.46
C CYS A 160 1.30 9.97 14.24
N GLY A 161 0.83 8.74 14.22
CA GLY A 161 -0.58 8.47 13.98
C GLY A 161 -0.97 7.03 14.20
N GLY A 162 -2.19 6.70 13.82
CA GLY A 162 -2.72 5.36 13.94
C GLY A 162 -4.06 5.21 13.26
N SER A 163 -4.61 3.99 13.28
CA SER A 163 -5.92 3.70 12.75
C SER A 163 -6.72 2.79 13.67
N LEU A 164 -8.04 2.91 13.56
CA LEU A 164 -9.01 1.95 14.03
C LEU A 164 -9.76 1.38 12.83
N GLY A 165 -10.07 0.10 12.86
CA GLY A 165 -10.80 -0.57 11.78
C GLY A 165 -11.74 -1.63 12.32
N VAL A 166 -12.84 -1.80 11.61
CA VAL A 166 -13.84 -2.85 11.82
C VAL A 166 -13.98 -3.60 10.50
N HIS A 167 -14.05 -4.91 10.59
CA HIS A 167 -14.27 -5.79 9.45
C HIS A 167 -15.30 -6.83 9.83
N THR A 168 -16.19 -7.14 8.90
CA THR A 168 -17.14 -8.25 9.01
C THR A 168 -17.18 -9.05 7.72
N SER A 169 -17.34 -10.35 7.81
CA SER A 169 -17.48 -11.22 6.65
C SER A 169 -18.51 -12.32 6.86
N ARG A 170 -18.96 -12.87 5.75
CA ARG A 170 -19.82 -14.06 5.67
C ARG A 170 -19.17 -15.05 4.71
N SER A 171 -19.01 -16.28 5.12
CA SER A 171 -18.49 -17.35 4.28
C SER A 171 -19.49 -18.51 4.17
N GLY A 172 -19.48 -19.16 3.01
CA GLY A 172 -20.36 -20.29 2.69
C GLY A 172 -20.96 -20.15 1.29
N GLY A 173 -20.49 -20.91 0.30
CA GLY A 173 -20.94 -20.85 -1.10
C GLY A 173 -20.73 -19.49 -1.77
N PHE A 174 -21.25 -18.47 -1.13
CA PHE A 174 -21.05 -17.06 -1.43
C PHE A 174 -20.32 -16.40 -0.27
N VAL A 175 -19.16 -15.80 -0.53
CA VAL A 175 -18.34 -15.09 0.46
C VAL A 175 -18.52 -13.61 0.25
N GLY A 176 -18.84 -12.87 1.31
CA GLY A 176 -18.89 -11.41 1.30
C GLY A 176 -18.15 -10.84 2.48
N ASN A 177 -17.42 -9.75 2.27
CA ASN A 177 -16.82 -9.00 3.35
C ASN A 177 -17.01 -7.49 3.17
N VAL A 178 -17.05 -6.77 4.29
CA VAL A 178 -17.11 -5.31 4.36
C VAL A 178 -16.15 -4.87 5.45
N ALA A 179 -15.36 -3.83 5.17
CA ALA A 179 -14.43 -3.25 6.12
C ALA A 179 -14.51 -1.74 6.10
N TYR A 180 -14.39 -1.14 7.27
CA TYR A 180 -14.19 0.29 7.45
C TYR A 180 -12.92 0.51 8.27
N ARG A 181 -12.13 1.52 7.88
CA ARG A 181 -10.94 1.94 8.62
C ARG A 181 -10.85 3.46 8.62
N TYR A 182 -10.59 4.01 9.79
CA TYR A 182 -10.18 5.40 9.96
C TYR A 182 -8.71 5.45 10.36
N PHE A 183 -7.91 6.22 9.64
CA PHE A 183 -6.50 6.50 9.93
C PHE A 183 -6.33 8.00 10.14
N SER A 184 -5.57 8.41 11.16
CA SER A 184 -5.18 9.79 11.36
C SER A 184 -3.68 9.86 11.66
N CYS A 185 -3.00 10.85 11.08
CA CYS A 185 -1.57 11.03 11.26
C CYS A 185 -1.22 12.53 11.25
N GLU A 186 -0.42 12.96 12.21
CA GLU A 186 0.10 14.33 12.29
C GLU A 186 1.51 14.42 11.72
N LYS A 187 1.78 15.48 10.99
CA LYS A 187 3.12 15.90 10.58
C LYS A 187 3.64 16.92 11.57
N ILE A 188 4.75 16.63 12.21
CA ILE A 188 5.34 17.37 13.31
C ILE A 188 6.72 17.87 12.91
N ILE A 189 6.99 19.16 13.06
CA ILE A 189 8.32 19.75 12.79
C ILE A 189 9.13 19.74 14.09
N SER A 190 10.07 18.80 14.17
CA SER A 190 10.86 18.59 15.39
C SER A 190 11.79 19.76 15.74
N SER A 191 12.32 20.46 14.74
CA SER A 191 13.17 21.65 14.93
C SER A 191 12.45 22.88 15.49
N LEU A 192 11.12 22.86 15.52
CA LEU A 192 10.28 23.93 16.07
C LEU A 192 9.56 23.48 17.33
N ASN A 193 10.27 22.88 18.26
CA ASN A 193 9.71 22.40 19.52
C ASN A 193 8.51 21.46 19.31
N GLU A 194 8.68 20.46 18.41
CA GLU A 194 7.66 19.46 18.07
C GLU A 194 6.33 20.08 17.60
N LEU A 195 6.41 21.09 16.71
CA LEU A 195 5.24 21.81 16.21
C LEU A 195 4.38 20.95 15.28
N PRO A 196 3.10 20.64 15.60
CA PRO A 196 2.20 19.90 14.74
C PRO A 196 1.69 20.79 13.59
N MET A 197 2.27 20.65 12.40
CA MET A 197 1.95 21.51 11.25
C MET A 197 0.65 21.15 10.56
N ALA A 198 0.40 19.86 10.40
CA ALA A 198 -0.73 19.38 9.62
C ALA A 198 -1.16 17.99 10.07
N ARG A 199 -2.41 17.64 9.77
CA ARG A 199 -3.01 16.34 10.05
C ARG A 199 -3.67 15.76 8.81
N ILE A 200 -3.43 14.48 8.57
CA ILE A 200 -4.12 13.68 7.56
C ILE A 200 -5.21 12.88 8.26
N GLY A 201 -6.44 12.97 7.80
CA GLY A 201 -7.53 12.06 8.13
C GLY A 201 -7.86 11.20 6.90
N ARG A 202 -8.03 9.89 7.07
CA ARG A 202 -8.33 8.98 5.95
C ARG A 202 -9.39 7.97 6.34
N HIS A 203 -10.53 8.01 5.66
CA HIS A 203 -11.60 7.04 5.77
C HIS A 203 -11.50 6.06 4.60
N THR A 204 -11.50 4.78 4.89
CA THR A 204 -11.44 3.72 3.87
C THR A 204 -12.61 2.77 4.08
N PHE A 205 -13.43 2.61 3.05
CA PHE A 205 -14.49 1.62 2.96
C PHE A 205 -14.10 0.59 1.91
N ALA A 206 -14.10 -0.67 2.26
CA ALA A 206 -13.79 -1.76 1.35
C ALA A 206 -14.87 -2.83 1.40
N GLY A 207 -15.16 -3.43 0.26
CA GLY A 207 -16.11 -4.54 0.15
C GLY A 207 -15.63 -5.55 -0.88
N GLU A 208 -15.97 -6.80 -0.63
CA GLU A 208 -15.68 -7.91 -1.53
C GLU A 208 -16.85 -8.88 -1.56
N LEU A 209 -17.20 -9.34 -2.76
CA LEU A 209 -18.16 -10.40 -3.01
C LEU A 209 -17.51 -11.46 -3.89
N LEU A 210 -17.48 -12.70 -3.44
CA LEU A 210 -16.93 -13.83 -4.16
C LEU A 210 -17.98 -14.93 -4.27
N TYR A 211 -18.22 -15.38 -5.50
CA TYR A 211 -18.95 -16.61 -5.78
C TYR A 211 -18.02 -17.62 -6.41
N ARG A 212 -17.98 -18.83 -5.87
CA ARG A 212 -17.19 -19.95 -6.42
C ARG A 212 -18.08 -21.17 -6.58
N LYS A 213 -18.00 -21.84 -7.72
CA LYS A 213 -18.69 -23.09 -8.03
C LYS A 213 -17.69 -24.13 -8.54
N SER A 214 -17.73 -25.31 -7.95
CA SER A 214 -17.06 -26.49 -8.50
C SER A 214 -17.94 -27.06 -9.61
N LEU A 215 -17.40 -27.29 -10.80
CA LEU A 215 -18.08 -27.95 -11.93
C LEU A 215 -17.90 -29.46 -11.83
N SER A 216 -16.74 -29.87 -11.34
CA SER A 216 -16.36 -31.28 -11.11
C SER A 216 -15.32 -31.29 -10.00
N GLY A 217 -14.91 -32.44 -9.53
CA GLY A 217 -13.81 -32.54 -8.55
C GLY A 217 -12.45 -31.98 -9.01
N ILE A 218 -12.36 -31.61 -10.30
CA ILE A 218 -11.11 -31.17 -10.94
C ILE A 218 -11.24 -29.78 -11.61
N GLU A 219 -12.42 -29.18 -11.65
CA GLU A 219 -12.66 -27.88 -12.29
C GLU A 219 -13.49 -27.00 -11.39
N SER A 220 -13.10 -25.73 -11.31
CA SER A 220 -13.85 -24.70 -10.61
C SER A 220 -13.78 -23.37 -11.33
N TRP A 221 -14.83 -22.58 -11.19
CA TRP A 221 -14.90 -21.21 -11.66
C TRP A 221 -15.49 -20.30 -10.60
N GLY A 222 -15.27 -19.02 -10.76
CA GLY A 222 -15.91 -18.04 -9.89
C GLY A 222 -15.79 -16.64 -10.42
N ILE A 223 -16.54 -15.76 -9.76
CA ILE A 223 -16.58 -14.34 -10.02
C ILE A 223 -16.33 -13.62 -8.70
N LYS A 224 -15.49 -12.60 -8.75
CA LYS A 224 -15.14 -11.77 -7.62
C LYS A 224 -15.34 -10.30 -7.98
N LEU A 225 -16.13 -9.60 -7.18
CA LEU A 225 -16.31 -8.15 -7.22
C LEU A 225 -15.64 -7.55 -6.00
N THR A 226 -14.77 -6.57 -6.19
CA THR A 226 -14.19 -5.78 -5.09
C THR A 226 -14.45 -4.30 -5.30
N GLY A 227 -14.74 -3.60 -4.21
CA GLY A 227 -14.90 -2.15 -4.21
C GLY A 227 -14.09 -1.54 -3.07
N ASN A 228 -13.48 -0.39 -3.34
CA ASN A 228 -12.79 0.42 -2.36
C ASN A 228 -13.14 1.89 -2.59
N TYR A 229 -13.54 2.58 -1.53
CA TYR A 229 -13.68 4.02 -1.50
C TYR A 229 -12.79 4.60 -0.42
N GLU A 230 -12.00 5.60 -0.77
CA GLU A 230 -11.13 6.32 0.13
C GLU A 230 -11.45 7.81 0.08
N LEU A 231 -11.73 8.38 1.26
CA LEU A 231 -11.80 9.82 1.49
C LEU A 231 -10.58 10.21 2.32
N LYS A 232 -9.78 11.14 1.81
CA LYS A 232 -8.61 11.67 2.49
C LYS A 232 -8.80 13.17 2.68
N LEU A 233 -8.61 13.64 3.92
CA LEU A 233 -8.74 15.03 4.32
C LEU A 233 -7.42 15.50 4.90
N GLY A 234 -6.98 16.68 4.49
CA GLY A 234 -5.77 17.33 4.98
C GLY A 234 -6.11 18.63 5.69
N THR A 235 -5.82 18.69 6.98
CA THR A 235 -6.02 19.87 7.83
C THR A 235 -4.67 20.51 8.13
N GLU A 236 -4.54 21.80 7.89
CA GLU A 236 -3.35 22.60 8.20
C GLU A 236 -3.61 23.47 9.42
N ASN A 237 -2.65 23.48 10.33
CA ASN A 237 -2.73 24.31 11.53
C ASN A 237 -2.23 25.73 11.21
N ILE A 238 -2.92 26.73 11.74
CA ILE A 238 -2.58 28.14 11.62
C ILE A 238 -2.00 28.60 12.95
N PHE A 239 -0.84 29.25 12.89
CA PHE A 239 -0.11 29.70 14.06
C PHE A 239 -0.03 31.22 14.10
N GLY A 240 -0.10 31.77 15.30
CA GLY A 240 0.22 33.16 15.58
C GLY A 240 1.71 33.41 15.72
N ASP A 241 2.09 34.64 16.00
CA ASP A 241 3.47 35.05 16.19
C ASP A 241 4.14 34.29 17.34
N ALA A 242 5.39 33.93 17.13
CA ALA A 242 6.16 33.19 18.11
C ALA A 242 6.50 34.05 19.33
N ALA A 243 6.21 33.54 20.50
CA ALA A 243 6.71 34.06 21.77
C ALA A 243 7.62 33.03 22.44
N ASN A 244 8.90 33.38 22.71
CA ASN A 244 9.89 32.46 23.29
C ASN A 244 9.99 31.10 22.53
N GLN A 245 10.01 31.14 21.19
CA GLN A 245 10.03 29.96 20.31
C GLN A 245 8.78 29.07 20.42
N ILE A 246 7.73 29.52 21.05
CA ILE A 246 6.45 28.84 21.11
C ILE A 246 5.50 29.52 20.11
N TYR A 247 4.98 28.74 19.17
CA TYR A 247 3.99 29.18 18.19
C TYR A 247 2.59 28.81 18.65
N PRO A 248 1.77 29.75 19.14
CA PRO A 248 0.40 29.43 19.57
C PRO A 248 -0.44 29.03 18.36
N LYS A 249 -1.12 27.89 18.43
CA LYS A 249 -2.13 27.52 17.45
C LYS A 249 -3.33 28.43 17.59
N ILE A 250 -3.66 29.21 16.58
CA ILE A 250 -4.79 30.15 16.53
C ILE A 250 -5.96 29.64 15.71
N GLY A 251 -5.76 28.58 14.92
CA GLY A 251 -6.82 27.98 14.11
C GLY A 251 -6.35 26.76 13.34
N GLU A 252 -7.25 26.19 12.57
CA GLU A 252 -6.97 25.14 11.59
C GLU A 252 -7.89 25.29 10.39
N ALA A 253 -7.45 24.84 9.21
CA ALA A 253 -8.21 24.85 7.98
C ALA A 253 -8.07 23.53 7.25
N GLU A 254 -9.16 22.98 6.76
CA GLU A 254 -9.15 21.85 5.84
C GLU A 254 -8.80 22.38 4.45
N GLN A 255 -7.57 22.17 4.02
CA GLN A 255 -7.05 22.68 2.76
C GLN A 255 -7.02 21.63 1.64
N TYR A 256 -6.92 20.35 1.99
CA TYR A 256 -6.81 19.27 1.02
C TYR A 256 -7.92 18.24 1.20
N SER A 257 -8.54 17.85 0.09
CA SER A 257 -9.43 16.70 0.05
C SER A 257 -9.14 15.81 -1.16
N SER A 258 -9.36 14.49 -1.00
CA SER A 258 -9.25 13.55 -2.11
C SER A 258 -10.26 12.41 -1.97
N HIS A 259 -10.93 12.12 -3.07
CA HIS A 259 -11.87 11.00 -3.22
C HIS A 259 -11.30 10.00 -4.21
N ALA A 260 -11.07 8.77 -3.79
CA ALA A 260 -10.62 7.69 -4.67
C ALA A 260 -11.63 6.54 -4.66
N TYR A 261 -12.04 6.12 -5.84
CA TYR A 261 -12.91 4.97 -6.06
C TYR A 261 -12.13 3.92 -6.85
N ARG A 262 -12.18 2.68 -6.43
CA ARG A 262 -11.61 1.54 -7.15
C ARG A 262 -12.63 0.41 -7.15
N LEU A 263 -13.02 -0.04 -8.33
CA LEU A 263 -13.90 -1.19 -8.52
C LEU A 263 -13.17 -2.21 -9.37
N SER A 264 -13.26 -3.48 -9.03
CA SER A 264 -12.66 -4.57 -9.79
C SER A 264 -13.62 -5.73 -9.92
N LEU A 265 -13.90 -6.12 -11.16
CA LEU A 265 -14.61 -7.35 -11.49
C LEU A 265 -13.61 -8.34 -12.06
N SER A 266 -13.49 -9.51 -11.45
CA SER A 266 -12.61 -10.57 -11.93
C SER A 266 -13.35 -11.89 -12.01
N GLY A 267 -13.07 -12.65 -13.06
CA GLY A 267 -13.43 -14.05 -13.19
C GLY A 267 -12.22 -14.93 -12.91
N PHE A 268 -12.41 -16.17 -12.57
CA PHE A 268 -11.37 -17.18 -12.61
C PHE A 268 -11.93 -18.53 -13.06
N TYR A 269 -11.11 -19.26 -13.78
CA TYR A 269 -11.33 -20.66 -14.11
C TYR A 269 -10.07 -21.44 -13.77
N GLU A 270 -10.23 -22.52 -13.04
CA GLU A 270 -9.16 -23.40 -12.60
C GLU A 270 -9.47 -24.83 -13.01
N ALA A 271 -8.48 -25.53 -13.56
CA ALA A 271 -8.60 -26.93 -13.95
C ALA A 271 -7.39 -27.74 -13.47
N VAL A 272 -7.67 -28.83 -12.77
CA VAL A 272 -6.67 -29.80 -12.35
C VAL A 272 -6.67 -30.94 -13.37
N ARG A 273 -5.53 -31.21 -14.00
CA ARG A 273 -5.38 -32.28 -15.00
C ARG A 273 -4.57 -33.45 -14.43
N ARG A 274 -4.57 -34.55 -15.15
CA ARG A 274 -3.79 -35.75 -14.77
C ARG A 274 -2.30 -35.42 -14.59
N LYS A 275 -1.61 -36.13 -13.72
CA LYS A 275 -0.18 -35.98 -13.37
C LYS A 275 0.15 -34.69 -12.59
N GLY A 276 -0.82 -34.08 -11.86
CA GLY A 276 -0.60 -32.93 -10.98
C GLY A 276 -0.41 -31.59 -11.68
N TRP A 277 -0.82 -31.46 -12.95
CA TRP A 277 -0.86 -30.18 -13.65
C TRP A 277 -2.13 -29.41 -13.34
N ASN A 278 -1.99 -28.15 -12.98
CA ASN A 278 -3.10 -27.21 -12.78
C ASN A 278 -2.92 -26.01 -13.71
N TYR A 279 -4.04 -25.57 -14.26
CA TYR A 279 -4.11 -24.39 -15.15
C TYR A 279 -5.13 -23.43 -14.59
N SER A 280 -4.83 -22.12 -14.63
CA SER A 280 -5.84 -21.12 -14.33
C SER A 280 -5.80 -19.95 -15.32
N VAL A 281 -6.97 -19.38 -15.57
CA VAL A 281 -7.18 -18.15 -16.34
C VAL A 281 -7.94 -17.19 -15.47
N GLN A 282 -7.47 -15.94 -15.37
CA GLN A 282 -8.05 -14.91 -14.51
C GLN A 282 -8.20 -13.60 -15.28
N PRO A 283 -9.31 -13.38 -16.02
CA PRO A 283 -9.65 -12.08 -16.56
C PRO A 283 -10.09 -11.15 -15.44
N ARG A 284 -9.72 -9.86 -15.55
CA ARG A 284 -10.09 -8.81 -14.62
C ARG A 284 -10.30 -7.50 -15.35
N VAL A 285 -11.25 -6.71 -14.88
CA VAL A 285 -11.42 -5.32 -15.31
C VAL A 285 -11.44 -4.46 -14.06
N ASN A 286 -10.55 -3.48 -14.02
CA ASN A 286 -10.46 -2.51 -12.93
C ASN A 286 -10.99 -1.16 -13.45
N TYR A 287 -11.76 -0.47 -12.64
CA TYR A 287 -12.16 0.92 -12.79
C TYR A 287 -11.58 1.73 -11.65
N GLY A 288 -10.88 2.80 -11.98
CA GLY A 288 -10.31 3.76 -11.03
C GLY A 288 -10.81 5.17 -11.28
N ARG A 289 -11.07 5.90 -10.21
CA ARG A 289 -11.28 7.35 -10.25
C ARG A 289 -10.64 7.99 -9.04
N VAL A 290 -9.84 9.03 -9.28
CA VAL A 290 -9.27 9.88 -8.23
C VAL A 290 -9.66 11.32 -8.54
N LYS A 291 -10.22 12.02 -7.55
CA LYS A 291 -10.39 13.49 -7.58
C LYS A 291 -9.72 14.04 -6.34
N ALA A 292 -8.83 15.00 -6.51
CA ALA A 292 -8.16 15.71 -5.44
C ALA A 292 -8.30 17.21 -5.61
N GLU A 293 -8.44 17.92 -4.49
CA GLU A 293 -8.66 19.36 -4.45
C GLU A 293 -7.84 19.99 -3.32
N TYR A 294 -7.26 21.17 -3.59
CA TYR A 294 -6.66 22.05 -2.60
C TYR A 294 -7.41 23.37 -2.64
N VAL A 295 -7.90 23.83 -1.48
CA VAL A 295 -8.92 24.89 -1.41
C VAL A 295 -8.37 26.26 -1.77
N TYR A 296 -7.20 26.63 -1.20
CA TYR A 296 -6.65 27.99 -1.42
C TYR A 296 -5.12 27.99 -1.51
N PRO A 297 -4.55 28.43 -2.64
CA PRO A 297 -5.20 28.75 -3.91
C PRO A 297 -5.84 27.50 -4.54
N LEU A 298 -6.97 27.69 -5.23
CA LEU A 298 -7.72 26.54 -5.78
C LEU A 298 -6.91 25.75 -6.80
N ARG A 299 -6.80 24.45 -6.55
CA ARG A 299 -6.17 23.47 -7.43
C ARG A 299 -6.99 22.19 -7.43
N GLU A 300 -7.19 21.66 -8.60
CA GLU A 300 -7.92 20.40 -8.79
C GLU A 300 -7.15 19.46 -9.69
N MET A 301 -7.26 18.18 -9.40
CA MET A 301 -6.81 17.09 -10.26
C MET A 301 -7.86 15.98 -10.25
N SER A 302 -8.25 15.52 -11.44
CA SER A 302 -9.05 14.30 -11.55
C SER A 302 -8.53 13.41 -12.66
N VAL A 303 -8.56 12.09 -12.39
CA VAL A 303 -8.17 11.06 -13.37
C VAL A 303 -9.17 9.91 -13.25
N ARG A 304 -9.59 9.38 -14.39
CA ARG A 304 -10.41 8.16 -14.49
C ARG A 304 -9.72 7.18 -15.41
N GLU A 305 -9.72 5.92 -15.02
CA GLU A 305 -9.09 4.86 -15.80
C GLU A 305 -9.93 3.57 -15.82
N VAL A 306 -9.81 2.82 -16.88
CA VAL A 306 -10.25 1.42 -16.98
C VAL A 306 -9.07 0.56 -17.39
N THR A 307 -8.85 -0.52 -16.65
CA THR A 307 -7.69 -1.38 -16.87
C THR A 307 -8.15 -2.83 -16.99
N PRO A 308 -8.42 -3.33 -18.22
CA PRO A 308 -8.53 -4.76 -18.47
C PRO A 308 -7.18 -5.46 -18.25
N GLU A 309 -7.24 -6.63 -17.64
CA GLU A 309 -6.08 -7.47 -17.30
C GLU A 309 -6.43 -8.94 -17.53
N VAL A 310 -5.46 -9.72 -17.98
CA VAL A 310 -5.56 -11.18 -18.03
C VAL A 310 -4.30 -11.78 -17.41
N ALA A 311 -4.50 -12.74 -16.50
CA ALA A 311 -3.42 -13.56 -15.96
C ALA A 311 -3.66 -15.03 -16.30
N LEU A 312 -2.60 -15.71 -16.70
CA LEU A 312 -2.55 -17.14 -16.99
C LEU A 312 -1.57 -17.78 -16.04
N SER A 313 -1.95 -18.86 -15.38
CA SER A 313 -0.98 -19.62 -14.59
C SER A 313 -1.02 -21.10 -14.90
N VAL A 314 0.15 -21.70 -14.85
CA VAL A 314 0.34 -23.13 -14.90
C VAL A 314 1.15 -23.56 -13.69
N SER A 315 0.71 -24.60 -13.00
CA SER A 315 1.47 -25.18 -11.90
C SER A 315 1.51 -26.69 -11.98
N ARG A 316 2.56 -27.26 -11.41
CA ARG A 316 2.74 -28.70 -11.31
C ARG A 316 3.12 -29.07 -9.89
N MET A 317 2.38 -29.98 -9.31
CA MET A 317 2.72 -30.61 -8.04
C MET A 317 3.25 -32.02 -8.30
N SER A 318 4.44 -32.30 -7.80
CA SER A 318 5.06 -33.61 -7.73
C SER A 318 5.22 -34.00 -6.25
N LYS A 319 5.74 -35.15 -5.94
CA LYS A 319 5.88 -35.65 -4.55
C LYS A 319 6.59 -34.65 -3.64
N ASP A 320 7.69 -34.06 -4.10
CA ASP A 320 8.55 -33.16 -3.30
C ASP A 320 8.69 -31.76 -3.88
N TRP A 321 8.13 -31.53 -5.06
CA TRP A 321 8.28 -30.26 -5.77
C TRP A 321 6.94 -29.64 -6.14
N PHE A 322 6.85 -28.32 -5.96
CA PHE A 322 5.79 -27.51 -6.54
C PHE A 322 6.44 -26.43 -7.42
N LEU A 323 5.99 -26.37 -8.66
CA LEU A 323 6.40 -25.36 -9.64
C LEU A 323 5.18 -24.58 -10.10
N ARG A 324 5.27 -23.26 -10.15
CA ARG A 324 4.23 -22.39 -10.73
C ARG A 324 4.88 -21.32 -11.59
N LEU A 325 4.34 -21.14 -12.77
CA LEU A 325 4.59 -19.99 -13.64
C LEU A 325 3.27 -19.26 -13.84
N GLU A 326 3.29 -17.96 -13.61
CA GLU A 326 2.18 -17.07 -13.91
C GLU A 326 2.70 -15.94 -14.82
N ILE A 327 1.95 -15.65 -15.87
CA ILE A 327 2.19 -14.52 -16.77
C ILE A 327 0.91 -13.70 -16.85
N GLY A 328 1.05 -12.39 -16.89
CA GLY A 328 -0.10 -11.50 -17.01
C GLY A 328 0.23 -10.25 -17.78
N GLY A 329 -0.82 -9.64 -18.31
CA GLY A 329 -0.74 -8.37 -19.00
C GLY A 329 -1.98 -7.54 -18.76
N ASN A 330 -1.82 -6.23 -18.80
CA ASN A 330 -2.90 -5.25 -18.66
C ASN A 330 -2.69 -4.08 -19.62
N TYR A 331 -3.79 -3.41 -19.94
CA TYR A 331 -3.80 -2.17 -20.68
C TYR A 331 -4.67 -1.16 -19.95
N ALA A 332 -4.08 -0.07 -19.48
CA ALA A 332 -4.82 1.01 -18.83
C ALA A 332 -5.20 2.07 -19.87
N MET A 333 -6.48 2.38 -19.91
CA MET A 333 -7.07 3.45 -20.69
C MET A 333 -7.53 4.55 -19.78
N THR A 334 -6.99 5.74 -19.93
CA THR A 334 -7.37 6.93 -19.16
C THR A 334 -8.34 7.78 -19.95
N PHE A 335 -9.40 8.23 -19.31
CA PHE A 335 -10.41 9.09 -19.92
C PHE A 335 -10.92 10.12 -18.90
N ASP A 336 -11.44 11.26 -19.42
CA ASP A 336 -12.00 12.33 -18.59
C ASP A 336 -11.05 12.77 -17.46
N SER A 337 -9.82 13.10 -17.82
CA SER A 337 -8.82 13.65 -16.92
C SER A 337 -8.84 15.18 -16.93
N ARG A 338 -8.67 15.80 -15.77
CA ARG A 338 -8.67 17.27 -15.63
C ARG A 338 -7.57 17.70 -14.66
N LEU A 339 -6.87 18.77 -15.04
CA LEU A 339 -5.95 19.51 -14.20
C LEU A 339 -6.34 20.98 -14.22
N PHE A 340 -6.46 21.59 -13.06
CA PHE A 340 -6.76 23.01 -12.91
C PHE A 340 -5.95 23.60 -11.76
N HIS A 341 -5.43 24.81 -11.93
CA HIS A 341 -4.81 25.56 -10.86
C HIS A 341 -5.02 27.06 -11.04
N THR A 342 -5.19 27.75 -9.94
CA THR A 342 -5.15 29.22 -9.88
C THR A 342 -3.69 29.64 -9.63
N PRO A 343 -3.09 30.48 -10.49
CA PRO A 343 -1.74 31.01 -10.26
C PRO A 343 -1.63 31.74 -8.92
N SER A 344 -0.52 31.59 -8.25
CA SER A 344 -0.25 32.21 -6.95
C SER A 344 1.19 32.72 -6.87
N SER A 345 1.40 33.79 -6.11
CA SER A 345 2.76 34.35 -5.86
C SER A 345 3.68 33.42 -5.07
N ILE A 346 3.13 32.39 -4.43
CA ILE A 346 3.89 31.38 -3.71
C ILE A 346 4.24 30.15 -4.57
N ASP A 347 3.89 30.17 -5.86
CA ASP A 347 4.20 29.05 -6.76
C ASP A 347 5.71 28.92 -6.97
N ASP A 348 6.21 27.70 -6.82
CA ASP A 348 7.56 27.33 -7.24
C ASP A 348 7.49 26.69 -8.62
N ALA A 349 8.14 27.28 -9.61
CA ALA A 349 8.07 26.85 -11.00
C ALA A 349 8.55 25.39 -11.20
N ALA A 350 9.57 24.96 -10.46
CA ALA A 350 10.08 23.59 -10.58
C ALA A 350 9.10 22.58 -10.00
N LEU A 351 8.50 22.88 -8.85
CA LEU A 351 7.51 22.01 -8.22
C LEU A 351 6.20 21.97 -9.02
N LEU A 352 5.75 23.10 -9.56
CA LEU A 352 4.58 23.17 -10.42
C LEU A 352 4.79 22.33 -11.69
N SER A 353 5.96 22.47 -12.32
CA SER A 353 6.35 21.64 -13.48
C SER A 353 6.36 20.15 -13.14
N ALA A 354 6.90 19.77 -11.97
CA ALA A 354 6.90 18.38 -11.51
C ALA A 354 5.47 17.85 -11.26
N TRP A 355 4.59 18.67 -10.69
CA TRP A 355 3.19 18.28 -10.50
C TRP A 355 2.45 18.09 -11.83
N CYS A 356 2.61 19.01 -12.78
CA CYS A 356 2.05 18.86 -14.14
C CYS A 356 2.60 17.63 -14.87
N TYR A 357 3.90 17.36 -14.73
CA TYR A 357 4.53 16.17 -15.30
C TYR A 357 3.97 14.88 -14.69
N ASN A 358 3.82 14.83 -13.36
CA ASN A 358 3.22 13.68 -12.68
C ASN A 358 1.76 13.46 -13.12
N TYR A 359 0.99 14.55 -13.24
CA TYR A 359 -0.38 14.45 -13.77
C TYR A 359 -0.41 13.89 -15.18
N LYS A 360 0.45 14.37 -16.09
CA LYS A 360 0.56 13.85 -17.46
C LYS A 360 0.81 12.34 -17.48
N ASN A 361 1.62 11.83 -16.56
CA ASN A 361 1.90 10.39 -16.47
C ASN A 361 0.71 9.61 -15.88
N LEU A 362 0.08 10.15 -14.82
CA LEU A 362 -1.10 9.53 -14.19
C LEU A 362 -2.32 9.52 -15.13
N SER A 363 -2.41 10.46 -16.07
CA SER A 363 -3.48 10.57 -17.05
C SER A 363 -3.12 9.96 -18.41
N SER A 364 -2.01 9.24 -18.52
CA SER A 364 -1.61 8.58 -19.77
C SER A 364 -1.99 7.09 -19.75
N ASP A 365 -2.30 6.58 -20.93
CA ASP A 365 -2.46 5.14 -21.12
C ASP A 365 -1.13 4.42 -20.92
N TYR A 366 -1.20 3.17 -20.46
CA TYR A 366 -0.02 2.32 -20.38
C TYR A 366 -0.32 0.85 -20.63
N VAL A 367 0.69 0.13 -21.10
CA VAL A 367 0.71 -1.33 -21.18
C VAL A 367 1.61 -1.87 -20.08
N GLY A 368 1.13 -2.87 -19.35
CA GLY A 368 1.89 -3.60 -18.36
C GLY A 368 1.94 -5.09 -18.68
N TYR A 369 3.07 -5.74 -18.36
CA TYR A 369 3.19 -7.18 -18.38
C TYR A 369 4.10 -7.66 -17.26
N TYR A 370 3.82 -8.85 -16.76
CA TYR A 370 4.58 -9.44 -15.67
C TYR A 370 4.69 -10.95 -15.79
N ALA A 371 5.70 -11.48 -15.13
CA ALA A 371 5.87 -12.90 -14.90
C ALA A 371 6.23 -13.18 -13.44
N VAL A 372 5.66 -14.23 -12.88
CA VAL A 372 5.97 -14.74 -11.55
C VAL A 372 6.31 -16.21 -11.65
N PHE A 373 7.46 -16.58 -11.13
CA PHE A 373 7.90 -17.98 -11.02
C PHE A 373 8.07 -18.36 -9.55
N THR A 374 7.40 -19.42 -9.14
CA THR A 374 7.52 -20.00 -7.80
C THR A 374 8.01 -21.44 -7.92
N CYS A 375 9.06 -21.76 -7.18
CA CYS A 375 9.59 -23.11 -7.04
C CYS A 375 9.65 -23.45 -5.55
N SER A 376 8.97 -24.51 -5.14
CA SER A 376 9.04 -24.98 -3.75
C SER A 376 9.48 -26.44 -3.71
N ARG A 377 10.30 -26.77 -2.72
CA ARG A 377 10.77 -28.14 -2.47
C ARG A 377 10.53 -28.53 -1.03
N GLN A 378 9.91 -29.66 -0.83
CA GLN A 378 9.79 -30.26 0.49
C GLN A 378 11.13 -30.86 0.91
N VAL A 379 11.65 -30.45 2.07
CA VAL A 379 12.91 -30.90 2.66
C VAL A 379 12.56 -31.70 3.92
N GLY A 380 12.69 -33.03 3.81
CA GLY A 380 12.23 -33.93 4.86
C GLY A 380 10.70 -33.94 4.99
N LYS A 381 10.19 -34.24 6.21
CA LYS A 381 8.74 -34.36 6.45
C LYS A 381 8.07 -33.06 6.91
N LYS A 382 8.85 -32.05 7.31
CA LYS A 382 8.32 -30.87 8.02
C LYS A 382 8.67 -29.53 7.39
N TYR A 383 9.66 -29.49 6.50
CA TYR A 383 10.20 -28.23 6.00
C TYR A 383 9.88 -28.03 4.52
N LEU A 384 9.58 -26.80 4.14
CA LEU A 384 9.43 -26.39 2.75
C LEU A 384 10.36 -25.20 2.47
N LEU A 385 11.19 -25.34 1.44
CA LEU A 385 11.99 -24.24 0.90
C LEU A 385 11.32 -23.72 -0.36
N GLN A 386 11.13 -22.42 -0.46
CA GLN A 386 10.49 -21.79 -1.61
C GLN A 386 11.33 -20.63 -2.15
N LEU A 387 11.48 -20.61 -3.47
CA LEU A 387 12.07 -19.51 -4.25
C LEU A 387 10.98 -18.85 -5.07
N ASP A 388 10.85 -17.53 -4.96
CA ASP A 388 9.96 -16.71 -5.74
C ASP A 388 10.77 -15.71 -6.56
N LEU A 389 10.48 -15.63 -7.86
CA LEU A 389 11.03 -14.65 -8.78
C LEU A 389 9.88 -13.91 -9.45
N LYS A 390 9.89 -12.58 -9.42
CA LYS A 390 8.91 -11.74 -10.08
C LYS A 390 9.62 -10.69 -10.92
N GLY A 391 9.14 -10.50 -12.13
CA GLY A 391 9.56 -9.40 -13.01
C GLY A 391 8.36 -8.79 -13.71
N GLY A 392 8.37 -7.48 -13.90
CA GLY A 392 7.33 -6.78 -14.63
C GLY A 392 7.85 -5.49 -15.25
N GLN A 393 7.16 -5.04 -16.28
CA GLN A 393 7.45 -3.78 -16.95
C GLN A 393 6.15 -3.09 -17.32
N TYR A 394 6.13 -1.77 -17.13
CA TYR A 394 5.05 -0.88 -17.52
C TYR A 394 5.60 0.16 -18.48
N ARG A 395 4.97 0.30 -19.62
CA ARG A 395 5.32 1.30 -20.65
C ARG A 395 4.17 2.27 -20.82
N TYR A 396 4.44 3.52 -20.48
CA TYR A 396 3.50 4.63 -20.59
C TYR A 396 3.61 5.29 -21.97
N ASN A 397 2.52 5.84 -22.48
CA ASN A 397 2.50 6.60 -23.74
C ASN A 397 3.35 7.90 -23.67
N THR A 398 3.87 8.24 -22.52
CA THR A 398 4.79 9.36 -22.25
C THR A 398 6.26 8.98 -22.37
N ASP A 399 6.59 7.83 -23.00
CA ASP A 399 7.94 7.26 -23.15
C ASP A 399 8.62 6.84 -21.83
N ILE A 400 7.87 6.83 -20.72
CA ILE A 400 8.35 6.30 -19.46
C ILE A 400 8.24 4.78 -19.45
N VAL A 401 9.31 4.14 -19.01
CA VAL A 401 9.35 2.69 -18.75
C VAL A 401 9.69 2.46 -17.30
N ALA A 402 8.75 1.84 -16.57
CA ALA A 402 8.98 1.39 -15.21
C ALA A 402 9.21 -0.13 -15.20
N THR A 403 10.27 -0.58 -14.54
CA THR A 403 10.59 -2.02 -14.42
C THR A 403 10.69 -2.39 -12.95
N ASP A 404 10.05 -3.50 -12.58
CA ASP A 404 10.08 -4.09 -11.24
C ASP A 404 10.71 -5.49 -11.32
N VAL A 405 11.65 -5.79 -10.44
CA VAL A 405 12.26 -7.12 -10.29
C VAL A 405 12.38 -7.45 -8.81
N CYS A 406 11.88 -8.60 -8.41
CA CYS A 406 11.93 -9.07 -7.03
C CYS A 406 12.35 -10.54 -6.98
N ALA A 407 13.21 -10.89 -6.01
CA ALA A 407 13.56 -12.26 -5.67
C ALA A 407 13.33 -12.48 -4.17
N GLY A 408 12.74 -13.59 -3.81
CA GLY A 408 12.45 -13.98 -2.44
C GLY A 408 12.83 -15.42 -2.17
N LEU A 409 13.32 -15.69 -0.96
CA LEU A 409 13.55 -17.02 -0.43
C LEU A 409 12.75 -17.18 0.85
N SER A 410 11.91 -18.21 0.91
CA SER A 410 11.05 -18.51 2.06
C SER A 410 11.37 -19.87 2.65
N PHE A 411 11.32 -19.94 3.96
CA PHE A 411 11.46 -21.19 4.71
C PHE A 411 10.25 -21.39 5.62
N LEU A 412 9.52 -22.49 5.42
CA LEU A 412 8.33 -22.85 6.19
C LEU A 412 8.63 -24.08 7.05
N PHE A 413 8.21 -24.05 8.33
CA PHE A 413 8.42 -25.13 9.32
C PHE A 413 7.25 -25.27 10.31
#